data_f83c51a9113815bc126a589e0fa2a8d8
#
_entry.id   f83c51a9113815bc126a589e0fa2a8d8
#
_cell.length_a   1.000
_cell.length_b   1.000
_cell.length_c   1.000
_cell.angle_alpha   90.00
_cell.angle_beta   90.00
_cell.angle_gamma   90.00
#
_symmetry.space_group_name_H-M   'P 1'
#
loop_
_entity.id
_entity.type
_entity.pdbx_description
1 polymer ?
#
loop_
_entity_poly.entity_id
_entity_poly.type
_entity_poly.pdbx_seq_one_letter_code
_entity_poly.pdbx_strand_id
1 'polypeptide(L)'
;MNTAQKIAKESTISFIGIFYGSINRYLYSALLARWVGPEYLGIYSMANAIMLIGEVLSKMGMETGTMRFISRLDPKKNQKEISRIIASAMKMCFVVSLIVATALIASSSFIVYNILSEKTLMINVLIVFAIALPFNAMTLIGASATQGYKKLKYKAFVTQLVNPTILLFSMIICFSLFSAESALMYPILVTGILGFYVMLRPIKSLSSMRALDILRGKKNY
;
A
#
# COMPACT_ATOMS: atom_id res chain seq x y z
N MET A 1 21.20 -2.76 -23.87
CA MET A 1 20.36 -3.79 -23.23
C MET A 1 19.07 -3.87 -24.02
N ASN A 2 18.79 -4.99 -24.67
CA ASN A 2 17.60 -5.17 -25.49
C ASN A 2 16.32 -5.07 -24.65
N THR A 3 15.24 -4.58 -25.24
CA THR A 3 13.94 -4.39 -24.53
C THR A 3 13.47 -5.69 -23.85
N ALA A 4 13.68 -6.84 -24.49
CA ALA A 4 13.36 -8.16 -23.95
C ALA A 4 14.17 -8.47 -22.66
N GLN A 5 15.45 -8.18 -22.63
CA GLN A 5 16.30 -8.40 -21.45
C GLN A 5 15.88 -7.52 -20.27
N LYS A 6 15.45 -6.28 -20.53
CA LYS A 6 14.94 -5.38 -19.50
C LYS A 6 13.63 -5.90 -18.91
N ILE A 7 12.71 -6.33 -19.78
CA ILE A 7 11.42 -6.90 -19.34
C ILE A 7 11.67 -8.18 -18.53
N ALA A 8 12.52 -9.09 -18.99
CA ALA A 8 12.85 -10.31 -18.29
C ALA A 8 13.43 -10.01 -16.89
N LYS A 9 14.38 -9.07 -16.79
CA LYS A 9 14.96 -8.67 -15.50
C LYS A 9 13.92 -8.09 -14.54
N GLU A 10 13.05 -7.19 -15.00
CA GLU A 10 12.01 -6.60 -14.14
C GLU A 10 10.96 -7.63 -13.71
N SER A 11 10.61 -8.59 -14.57
CA SER A 11 9.71 -9.70 -14.26
C SER A 11 10.31 -10.63 -13.21
N THR A 12 11.60 -10.99 -13.34
CA THR A 12 12.30 -11.83 -12.36
C THR A 12 12.35 -11.16 -10.99
N ILE A 13 12.65 -9.86 -10.92
CA ILE A 13 12.65 -9.10 -9.66
C ILE A 13 11.24 -9.10 -9.04
N SER A 14 10.21 -8.91 -9.87
CA SER A 14 8.82 -8.93 -9.39
C SER A 14 8.42 -10.32 -8.89
N PHE A 15 8.82 -11.39 -9.58
CA PHE A 15 8.53 -12.77 -9.17
C PHE A 15 9.17 -13.11 -7.81
N ILE A 16 10.46 -12.80 -7.64
CA ILE A 16 11.17 -13.00 -6.38
C ILE A 16 10.50 -12.17 -5.27
N GLY A 17 10.10 -10.93 -5.56
CA GLY A 17 9.38 -10.08 -4.62
C GLY A 17 8.05 -10.67 -4.19
N ILE A 18 7.24 -11.20 -5.12
CA ILE A 18 5.96 -11.85 -4.82
C ILE A 18 6.17 -13.07 -3.94
N PHE A 19 7.16 -13.91 -4.25
CA PHE A 19 7.48 -15.12 -3.48
C PHE A 19 7.88 -14.74 -2.04
N TYR A 20 8.81 -13.80 -1.88
CA TYR A 20 9.22 -13.28 -0.58
C TYR A 20 8.05 -12.69 0.21
N GLY A 21 7.23 -11.86 -0.42
CA GLY A 21 6.06 -11.25 0.21
C GLY A 21 5.03 -12.28 0.64
N SER A 22 4.84 -13.35 -0.14
CA SER A 22 3.94 -14.45 0.20
C SER A 22 4.43 -15.24 1.42
N ILE A 23 5.74 -15.52 1.49
CA ILE A 23 6.35 -16.17 2.66
C ILE A 23 6.13 -15.31 3.91
N ASN A 24 6.39 -14.01 3.85
CA ASN A 24 6.22 -13.13 5.02
C ASN A 24 4.75 -13.04 5.47
N ARG A 25 3.80 -12.99 4.53
CA ARG A 25 2.36 -13.01 4.85
C ARG A 25 1.94 -14.35 5.47
N TYR A 26 2.44 -15.45 4.94
CA TYR A 26 2.21 -16.77 5.53
C TYR A 26 2.77 -16.86 6.95
N LEU A 27 4.02 -16.42 7.17
CA LEU A 27 4.64 -16.38 8.49
C LEU A 27 3.85 -15.50 9.47
N TYR A 28 3.39 -14.33 9.02
CA TYR A 28 2.52 -13.47 9.81
C TYR A 28 1.25 -14.21 10.26
N SER A 29 0.54 -14.86 9.34
CA SER A 29 -0.68 -15.59 9.64
C SER A 29 -0.42 -16.80 10.56
N ALA A 30 0.66 -17.54 10.33
CA ALA A 30 1.06 -18.69 11.15
C ALA A 30 1.44 -18.27 12.57
N LEU A 31 2.21 -17.20 12.72
CA LEU A 31 2.58 -16.66 14.03
C LEU A 31 1.38 -16.08 14.77
N LEU A 32 0.50 -15.36 14.07
CA LEU A 32 -0.73 -14.83 14.65
C LEU A 32 -1.61 -15.96 15.19
N ALA A 33 -1.82 -17.02 14.41
CA ALA A 33 -2.61 -18.17 14.83
C ALA A 33 -1.97 -18.91 16.03
N ARG A 34 -0.63 -19.02 16.06
CA ARG A 34 0.09 -19.79 17.08
C ARG A 34 0.27 -19.02 18.40
N TRP A 35 0.57 -17.72 18.34
CA TRP A 35 0.87 -16.90 19.50
C TRP A 35 -0.35 -16.23 20.09
N VAL A 36 -1.23 -15.73 19.24
CA VAL A 36 -2.41 -14.96 19.66
C VAL A 36 -3.66 -15.84 19.68
N GLY A 37 -3.75 -16.79 18.76
CA GLY A 37 -4.83 -17.76 18.69
C GLY A 37 -5.59 -17.75 17.36
N PRO A 38 -6.24 -18.87 16.99
CA PRO A 38 -6.95 -18.99 15.72
C PRO A 38 -8.17 -18.07 15.62
N GLU A 39 -8.82 -17.74 16.75
CA GLU A 39 -9.92 -16.80 16.81
C GLU A 39 -9.51 -15.40 16.34
N TYR A 40 -8.35 -14.93 16.79
CA TYR A 40 -7.78 -13.64 16.39
C TYR A 40 -7.38 -13.61 14.91
N LEU A 41 -6.91 -14.74 14.37
CA LEU A 41 -6.66 -14.87 12.94
C LEU A 41 -7.98 -14.75 12.14
N GLY A 42 -9.09 -15.30 12.64
CA GLY A 42 -10.42 -15.13 12.06
C GLY A 42 -10.82 -13.65 12.01
N ILE A 43 -10.72 -12.95 13.15
CA ILE A 43 -11.03 -11.51 13.27
C ILE A 43 -10.16 -10.68 12.29
N TYR A 44 -8.85 -10.95 12.24
CA TYR A 44 -7.94 -10.30 11.30
C TYR A 44 -8.35 -10.51 9.85
N SER A 45 -8.67 -11.74 9.49
CA SER A 45 -9.03 -12.10 8.10
C SER A 45 -10.32 -11.41 7.66
N MET A 46 -11.32 -11.34 8.54
CA MET A 46 -12.58 -10.64 8.28
C MET A 46 -12.35 -9.13 8.15
N ALA A 47 -11.63 -8.52 9.09
CA ALA A 47 -11.30 -7.09 9.02
C ALA A 47 -10.50 -6.74 7.76
N ASN A 48 -9.53 -7.59 7.39
CA ASN A 48 -8.74 -7.41 6.18
C ASN A 48 -9.60 -7.53 4.90
N ALA A 49 -10.56 -8.45 4.85
CA ALA A 49 -11.49 -8.56 3.73
C ALA A 49 -12.35 -7.30 3.56
N ILE A 50 -12.89 -6.76 4.66
CA ILE A 50 -13.66 -5.50 4.66
C ILE A 50 -12.78 -4.33 4.22
N MET A 51 -11.54 -4.26 4.73
CA MET A 51 -10.57 -3.24 4.33
C MET A 51 -10.24 -3.31 2.84
N LEU A 52 -10.07 -4.50 2.26
CA LEU A 52 -9.82 -4.67 0.81
C LEU A 52 -10.97 -4.12 -0.03
N ILE A 53 -12.22 -4.35 0.38
CA ILE A 53 -13.40 -3.75 -0.28
C ILE A 53 -13.32 -2.21 -0.18
N GLY A 54 -13.03 -1.68 1.00
CA GLY A 54 -12.84 -0.25 1.23
C GLY A 54 -11.72 0.35 0.38
N GLU A 55 -10.60 -0.35 0.19
CA GLU A 55 -9.52 0.07 -0.69
C GLU A 55 -9.92 0.11 -2.15
N VAL A 56 -10.67 -0.87 -2.64
CA VAL A 56 -11.18 -0.89 -4.02
C VAL A 56 -12.09 0.31 -4.26
N LEU A 57 -13.03 0.57 -3.35
CA LEU A 57 -13.92 1.72 -3.39
C LEU A 57 -13.15 3.04 -3.34
N SER A 58 -12.14 3.14 -2.48
CA SER A 58 -11.32 4.35 -2.32
C SER A 58 -10.51 4.70 -3.56
N LYS A 59 -10.06 3.69 -4.29
CA LYS A 59 -9.23 3.88 -5.49
C LYS A 59 -10.04 4.25 -6.73
N MET A 60 -11.29 3.81 -6.86
CA MET A 60 -12.20 4.11 -7.98
C MET A 60 -11.53 4.05 -9.37
N GLY A 61 -10.63 3.10 -9.61
CA GLY A 61 -9.89 2.98 -10.87
C GLY A 61 -8.74 3.98 -11.06
N MET A 62 -8.50 4.90 -10.11
CA MET A 62 -7.41 5.89 -10.20
C MET A 62 -6.03 5.22 -10.29
N GLU A 63 -5.85 4.03 -9.73
CA GLU A 63 -4.62 3.25 -9.86
C GLU A 63 -4.26 3.00 -11.32
N THR A 64 -5.21 2.44 -12.09
CA THR A 64 -5.04 2.15 -13.51
C THR A 64 -4.99 3.43 -14.35
N GLY A 65 -5.83 4.42 -14.03
CA GLY A 65 -5.85 5.72 -14.68
C GLY A 65 -4.51 6.43 -14.58
N THR A 66 -3.97 6.57 -13.36
CA THR A 66 -2.67 7.21 -13.12
C THR A 66 -1.54 6.53 -13.91
N MET A 67 -1.49 5.20 -13.88
CA MET A 67 -0.50 4.44 -14.64
C MET A 67 -0.62 4.71 -16.14
N ARG A 68 -1.83 4.67 -16.71
CA ARG A 68 -2.07 4.89 -18.15
C ARG A 68 -1.73 6.30 -18.59
N PHE A 69 -2.16 7.32 -17.87
CA PHE A 69 -1.88 8.72 -18.20
C PHE A 69 -0.38 9.01 -18.17
N ILE A 70 0.32 8.57 -17.11
CA ILE A 70 1.78 8.77 -17.01
C ILE A 70 2.54 8.02 -18.10
N SER A 71 2.10 6.81 -18.48
CA SER A 71 2.79 6.00 -19.49
C SER A 71 2.72 6.59 -20.91
N ARG A 72 1.73 7.43 -21.18
CA ARG A 72 1.54 8.12 -22.48
C ARG A 72 2.36 9.40 -22.61
N LEU A 73 2.72 10.01 -21.49
CA LEU A 73 3.50 11.25 -21.46
C LEU A 73 4.99 10.95 -21.54
N ASP A 74 5.71 11.80 -22.28
CA ASP A 74 7.19 11.75 -22.25
C ASP A 74 7.68 12.37 -20.92
N PRO A 75 8.27 11.56 -20.04
CA PRO A 75 8.71 12.07 -18.76
C PRO A 75 9.81 13.13 -18.84
N LYS A 76 10.48 13.27 -19.98
CA LYS A 76 11.50 14.31 -20.19
C LYS A 76 10.85 15.67 -20.51
N LYS A 77 9.74 15.67 -21.26
CA LYS A 77 9.09 16.90 -21.72
C LYS A 77 7.97 17.36 -20.80
N ASN A 78 7.20 16.42 -20.21
CA ASN A 78 5.92 16.70 -19.53
C ASN A 78 5.98 16.47 -18.01
N GLN A 79 7.12 16.73 -17.37
CA GLN A 79 7.33 16.45 -15.93
C GLN A 79 6.33 17.20 -15.02
N LYS A 80 6.03 18.48 -15.33
CA LYS A 80 5.07 19.26 -14.54
C LYS A 80 3.66 18.67 -14.62
N GLU A 81 3.28 18.19 -15.81
CA GLU A 81 1.98 17.56 -16.04
C GLU A 81 1.87 16.22 -15.30
N ILE A 82 2.89 15.39 -15.38
CA ILE A 82 2.96 14.12 -14.64
C ILE A 82 2.88 14.36 -13.13
N SER A 83 3.59 15.36 -12.60
CA SER A 83 3.52 15.71 -11.18
C SER A 83 2.12 16.16 -10.77
N ARG A 84 1.43 16.94 -11.62
CA ARG A 84 0.03 17.33 -11.39
C ARG A 84 -0.91 16.12 -11.37
N ILE A 85 -0.76 15.19 -12.32
CA ILE A 85 -1.57 13.96 -12.37
C ILE A 85 -1.40 13.15 -11.09
N ILE A 86 -0.17 12.93 -10.64
CA ILE A 86 0.11 12.20 -9.40
C ILE A 86 -0.51 12.92 -8.19
N ALA A 87 -0.29 14.22 -8.07
CA ALA A 87 -0.81 15.03 -6.96
C ALA A 87 -2.34 15.04 -6.93
N SER A 88 -2.99 15.19 -8.09
CA SER A 88 -4.46 15.15 -8.19
C SER A 88 -5.02 13.78 -7.85
N ALA A 89 -4.42 12.70 -8.36
CA ALA A 89 -4.82 11.33 -8.06
C ALA A 89 -4.66 11.01 -6.57
N MET A 90 -3.54 11.41 -5.96
CA MET A 90 -3.32 11.23 -4.52
C MET A 90 -4.32 12.03 -3.67
N LYS A 91 -4.54 13.30 -4.02
CA LYS A 91 -5.51 14.16 -3.31
C LYS A 91 -6.92 13.59 -3.40
N MET A 92 -7.36 13.19 -4.59
CA MET A 92 -8.69 12.61 -4.80
C MET A 92 -8.84 11.28 -4.07
N CYS A 93 -7.85 10.40 -4.16
CA CYS A 93 -7.82 9.13 -3.42
C CYS A 93 -7.87 9.36 -1.91
N PHE A 94 -7.14 10.34 -1.39
CA PHE A 94 -7.16 10.69 0.04
C PHE A 94 -8.55 11.12 0.50
N VAL A 95 -9.22 12.00 -0.25
CA VAL A 95 -10.57 12.47 0.10
C VAL A 95 -11.56 11.31 0.07
N VAL A 96 -11.57 10.50 -1.00
CA VAL A 96 -12.48 9.36 -1.12
C VAL A 96 -12.20 8.31 -0.05
N SER A 97 -10.92 8.00 0.22
CA SER A 97 -10.56 7.03 1.27
C SER A 97 -10.93 7.50 2.67
N LEU A 98 -10.90 8.82 2.92
CA LEU A 98 -11.36 9.38 4.18
C LEU A 98 -12.89 9.22 4.34
N ILE A 99 -13.66 9.46 3.27
CA ILE A 99 -15.11 9.24 3.27
C ILE A 99 -15.43 7.77 3.53
N VAL A 100 -14.75 6.85 2.83
CA VAL A 100 -14.93 5.40 3.01
C VAL A 100 -14.53 4.97 4.44
N ALA A 101 -13.41 5.48 4.96
CA ALA A 101 -12.95 5.18 6.33
C ALA A 101 -13.97 5.67 7.38
N THR A 102 -14.48 6.89 7.25
CA THR A 102 -15.51 7.42 8.17
C THR A 102 -16.82 6.64 8.08
N ALA A 103 -17.23 6.23 6.88
CA ALA A 103 -18.41 5.37 6.69
C ALA A 103 -18.20 3.99 7.35
N LEU A 104 -17.02 3.37 7.21
CA LEU A 104 -16.68 2.10 7.85
C LEU A 104 -16.67 2.23 9.38
N ILE A 105 -16.12 3.31 9.93
CA ILE A 105 -16.13 3.56 11.38
C ILE A 105 -17.56 3.74 11.89
N ALA A 106 -18.38 4.54 11.21
CA ALA A 106 -19.76 4.78 11.59
C ALA A 106 -20.62 3.50 11.52
N SER A 107 -20.36 2.64 10.53
CA SER A 107 -21.10 1.39 10.34
C SER A 107 -20.48 0.18 11.06
N SER A 108 -19.35 0.34 11.75
CA SER A 108 -18.61 -0.76 12.37
C SER A 108 -19.44 -1.59 13.33
N SER A 109 -20.19 -0.94 14.23
CA SER A 109 -21.09 -1.63 15.18
C SER A 109 -22.20 -2.39 14.46
N PHE A 110 -22.82 -1.78 13.45
CA PHE A 110 -23.86 -2.43 12.66
C PHE A 110 -23.33 -3.68 11.93
N ILE A 111 -22.17 -3.57 11.30
CA ILE A 111 -21.52 -4.68 10.59
C ILE A 111 -21.21 -5.83 11.55
N VAL A 112 -20.61 -5.52 12.71
CA VAL A 112 -20.19 -6.53 13.66
C VAL A 112 -21.38 -7.23 14.31
N TYR A 113 -22.36 -6.50 14.80
CA TYR A 113 -23.48 -7.11 15.54
C TYR A 113 -24.53 -7.76 14.64
N ASN A 114 -24.83 -7.18 13.46
CA ASN A 114 -25.93 -7.66 12.63
C ASN A 114 -25.48 -8.59 11.49
N ILE A 115 -24.24 -8.47 11.03
CA ILE A 115 -23.74 -9.25 9.88
C ILE A 115 -22.78 -10.35 10.32
N LEU A 116 -21.84 -10.04 11.22
CA LEU A 116 -20.80 -10.99 11.61
C LEU A 116 -21.11 -11.74 12.89
N SER A 117 -22.04 -11.24 13.73
CA SER A 117 -22.41 -11.82 15.05
C SER A 117 -21.17 -12.04 15.95
N GLU A 118 -20.18 -11.15 15.86
CA GLU A 118 -18.86 -11.26 16.47
C GLU A 118 -18.73 -10.41 17.74
N LYS A 119 -17.60 -10.54 18.43
CA LYS A 119 -17.31 -9.86 19.70
C LYS A 119 -16.94 -8.37 19.51
N THR A 120 -17.08 -7.60 20.60
CA THR A 120 -16.70 -6.17 20.66
C THR A 120 -15.27 -5.88 20.19
N LEU A 121 -14.33 -6.84 20.35
CA LEU A 121 -12.95 -6.72 19.86
C LEU A 121 -12.90 -6.46 18.36
N MET A 122 -13.80 -7.08 17.59
CA MET A 122 -13.87 -6.91 16.13
C MET A 122 -14.17 -5.46 15.74
N ILE A 123 -14.97 -4.72 16.54
CA ILE A 123 -15.25 -3.30 16.30
C ILE A 123 -13.97 -2.48 16.37
N ASN A 124 -13.17 -2.68 17.43
CA ASN A 124 -11.90 -1.97 17.61
C ASN A 124 -10.91 -2.26 16.48
N VAL A 125 -10.81 -3.53 16.07
CA VAL A 125 -9.97 -3.95 14.96
C VAL A 125 -10.42 -3.26 13.67
N LEU A 126 -11.72 -3.26 13.39
CA LEU A 126 -12.27 -2.65 12.17
C LEU A 126 -12.04 -1.14 12.13
N ILE A 127 -12.17 -0.44 13.27
CA ILE A 127 -11.85 0.99 13.38
C ILE A 127 -10.37 1.25 13.05
N VAL A 128 -9.46 0.47 13.61
CA VAL A 128 -8.02 0.63 13.37
C VAL A 128 -7.66 0.36 11.90
N PHE A 129 -8.29 -0.65 11.28
CA PHE A 129 -8.12 -0.93 9.85
C PHE A 129 -8.68 0.18 8.98
N ALA A 130 -9.83 0.76 9.34
CA ALA A 130 -10.40 1.90 8.63
C ALA A 130 -9.50 3.14 8.70
N ILE A 131 -8.83 3.39 9.83
CA ILE A 131 -7.84 4.48 9.97
C ILE A 131 -6.60 4.22 9.08
N ALA A 132 -6.19 2.97 8.91
CA ALA A 132 -5.05 2.60 8.04
C ALA A 132 -5.38 2.72 6.54
N LEU A 133 -6.65 2.64 6.16
CA LEU A 133 -7.12 2.59 4.77
C LEU A 133 -6.62 3.76 3.90
N PRO A 134 -6.67 5.05 4.32
CA PRO A 134 -6.16 6.15 3.49
C PRO A 134 -4.68 6.01 3.15
N PHE A 135 -3.85 5.58 4.11
CA PHE A 135 -2.41 5.41 3.90
C PHE A 135 -2.11 4.28 2.93
N ASN A 136 -2.82 3.15 3.06
CA ASN A 136 -2.68 2.01 2.15
C ASN A 136 -3.15 2.35 0.72
N ALA A 137 -4.30 3.01 0.57
CA ALA A 137 -4.80 3.43 -0.73
C ALA A 137 -3.84 4.41 -1.43
N MET A 138 -3.29 5.38 -0.70
CA MET A 138 -2.28 6.31 -1.23
C MET A 138 -0.98 5.62 -1.63
N THR A 139 -0.54 4.61 -0.86
CA THR A 139 0.64 3.80 -1.21
C THR A 139 0.44 3.08 -2.55
N LEU A 140 -0.75 2.54 -2.80
CA LEU A 140 -1.07 1.85 -4.06
C LEU A 140 -1.13 2.82 -5.26
N ILE A 141 -1.68 4.02 -5.09
CA ILE A 141 -1.64 5.07 -6.13
C ILE A 141 -0.18 5.48 -6.42
N GLY A 142 0.62 5.69 -5.39
CA GLY A 142 2.05 5.96 -5.56
C GLY A 142 2.80 4.84 -6.28
N ALA A 143 2.48 3.59 -5.94
CA ALA A 143 3.05 2.41 -6.60
C ALA A 143 2.68 2.35 -8.09
N SER A 144 1.43 2.65 -8.45
CA SER A 144 0.98 2.69 -9.85
C SER A 144 1.61 3.85 -10.62
N ALA A 145 1.84 4.99 -9.97
CA ALA A 145 2.59 6.09 -10.59
C ALA A 145 4.02 5.67 -10.98
N THR A 146 4.74 4.94 -10.11
CA THR A 146 6.08 4.41 -10.45
C THR A 146 6.03 3.39 -11.60
N GLN A 147 4.96 2.62 -11.70
CA GLN A 147 4.72 1.71 -12.80
C GLN A 147 4.47 2.47 -14.12
N GLY A 148 3.75 3.60 -14.08
CA GLY A 148 3.57 4.51 -15.23
C GLY A 148 4.90 5.05 -15.78
N TYR A 149 5.90 5.26 -14.92
CA TYR A 149 7.28 5.56 -15.32
C TYR A 149 8.04 4.37 -15.91
N LYS A 150 7.40 3.22 -16.15
CA LYS A 150 8.01 1.97 -16.61
C LYS A 150 9.11 1.45 -15.66
N LYS A 151 8.94 1.66 -14.36
CA LYS A 151 9.87 1.21 -13.30
C LYS A 151 9.13 0.33 -12.29
N LEU A 152 8.74 -0.87 -12.72
CA LEU A 152 8.00 -1.86 -11.90
C LEU A 152 8.71 -2.23 -10.60
N LYS A 153 10.05 -2.20 -10.58
CA LYS A 153 10.86 -2.56 -9.42
C LYS A 153 10.48 -1.81 -8.14
N TYR A 154 10.09 -0.53 -8.23
CA TYR A 154 9.72 0.25 -7.05
C TYR A 154 8.36 -0.18 -6.49
N LYS A 155 7.38 -0.47 -7.38
CA LYS A 155 6.10 -1.04 -6.95
C LYS A 155 6.32 -2.37 -6.23
N ALA A 156 7.02 -3.32 -6.87
CA ALA A 156 7.32 -4.62 -6.30
C ALA A 156 8.10 -4.49 -4.98
N PHE A 157 9.09 -3.61 -4.90
CA PHE A 157 9.87 -3.38 -3.70
C PHE A 157 8.99 -2.95 -2.52
N VAL A 158 8.15 -1.93 -2.69
CA VAL A 158 7.30 -1.43 -1.59
C VAL A 158 6.20 -2.43 -1.24
N THR A 159 5.43 -2.91 -2.24
CA THR A 159 4.24 -3.72 -1.96
C THR A 159 4.55 -5.18 -1.61
N GLN A 160 5.66 -5.73 -2.08
CA GLN A 160 5.99 -7.14 -1.91
C GLN A 160 7.16 -7.40 -0.93
N LEU A 161 8.08 -6.45 -0.78
CA LEU A 161 9.15 -6.60 0.21
C LEU A 161 8.86 -5.76 1.47
N VAL A 162 8.72 -4.45 1.33
CA VAL A 162 8.68 -3.54 2.47
C VAL A 162 7.43 -3.76 3.32
N ASN A 163 6.24 -3.72 2.72
CA ASN A 163 4.99 -3.83 3.47
C ASN A 163 4.84 -5.16 4.23
N PRO A 164 5.05 -6.36 3.62
CA PRO A 164 4.96 -7.61 4.35
C PRO A 164 6.01 -7.76 5.45
N THR A 165 7.21 -7.22 5.24
CA THR A 165 8.28 -7.23 6.24
C THR A 165 7.93 -6.34 7.44
N ILE A 166 7.46 -5.11 7.20
CA ILE A 166 7.01 -4.21 8.27
C ILE A 166 5.86 -4.84 9.04
N LEU A 167 4.89 -5.44 8.34
CA LEU A 167 3.75 -6.10 8.96
C LEU A 167 4.18 -7.20 9.93
N LEU A 168 5.09 -8.08 9.50
CA LEU A 168 5.60 -9.18 10.30
C LEU A 168 6.41 -8.68 11.50
N PHE A 169 7.37 -7.77 11.29
CA PHE A 169 8.21 -7.26 12.37
C PHE A 169 7.43 -6.41 13.38
N SER A 170 6.50 -5.57 12.93
CA SER A 170 5.65 -4.79 13.84
C SER A 170 4.75 -5.67 14.70
N MET A 171 4.25 -6.78 14.14
CA MET A 171 3.49 -7.78 14.93
C MET A 171 4.37 -8.42 16.02
N ILE A 172 5.60 -8.85 15.69
CA ILE A 172 6.51 -9.44 16.65
C ILE A 172 6.83 -8.45 17.77
N ILE A 173 7.12 -7.19 17.43
CA ILE A 173 7.40 -6.13 18.40
C ILE A 173 6.17 -5.85 19.28
N CYS A 174 4.97 -5.71 18.67
CA CYS A 174 3.75 -5.45 19.42
C CYS A 174 3.41 -6.62 20.37
N PHE A 175 3.60 -7.87 19.93
CA PHE A 175 3.38 -9.03 20.78
C PHE A 175 4.36 -9.12 21.94
N SER A 176 5.63 -8.77 21.72
CA SER A 176 6.68 -8.81 22.74
C SER A 176 6.56 -7.71 23.80
N LEU A 177 6.09 -6.50 23.41
CA LEU A 177 6.07 -5.32 24.29
C LEU A 177 4.69 -5.01 24.89
N PHE A 178 3.63 -5.48 24.25
CA PHE A 178 2.25 -5.14 24.59
C PHE A 178 1.39 -6.42 24.72
N SER A 179 0.09 -6.28 24.52
CA SER A 179 -0.88 -7.38 24.60
C SER A 179 -1.10 -8.06 23.23
N ALA A 180 -1.73 -9.25 23.27
CA ALA A 180 -2.16 -9.98 22.09
C ALA A 180 -3.06 -9.16 21.15
N GLU A 181 -3.95 -8.33 21.72
CA GLU A 181 -4.83 -7.42 20.96
C GLU A 181 -4.05 -6.34 20.21
N SER A 182 -2.99 -5.84 20.82
CA SER A 182 -2.09 -4.85 20.20
C SER A 182 -1.37 -5.43 18.99
N ALA A 183 -0.97 -6.69 19.04
CA ALA A 183 -0.33 -7.40 17.93
C ALA A 183 -1.27 -7.64 16.74
N LEU A 184 -2.58 -7.58 16.96
CA LEU A 184 -3.60 -7.67 15.92
C LEU A 184 -3.86 -6.31 15.24
N MET A 185 -3.93 -5.24 16.03
CA MET A 185 -4.42 -3.93 15.59
C MET A 185 -3.32 -3.05 14.97
N TYR A 186 -2.23 -2.84 15.72
CA TYR A 186 -1.23 -1.82 15.35
C TYR A 186 -0.36 -2.15 14.13
N PRO A 187 -0.03 -3.42 13.81
CA PRO A 187 0.81 -3.73 12.65
C PRO A 187 0.29 -3.18 11.34
N ILE A 188 -1.03 -3.14 11.15
CA ILE A 188 -1.63 -2.63 9.91
C ILE A 188 -1.48 -1.11 9.80
N LEU A 189 -1.63 -0.37 10.92
CA LEU A 189 -1.40 1.09 10.96
C LEU A 189 0.07 1.43 10.67
N VAL A 190 0.98 0.75 11.35
CA VAL A 190 2.42 0.94 11.16
C VAL A 190 2.82 0.65 9.72
N THR A 191 2.31 -0.44 9.14
CA THR A 191 2.56 -0.80 7.74
C THR A 191 2.00 0.24 6.78
N GLY A 192 0.78 0.73 7.01
CA GLY A 192 0.18 1.77 6.17
C GLY A 192 0.99 3.07 6.18
N ILE A 193 1.33 3.57 7.36
CA ILE A 193 2.07 4.84 7.51
C ILE A 193 3.49 4.72 6.96
N LEU A 194 4.25 3.68 7.36
CA LEU A 194 5.63 3.49 6.91
C LEU A 194 5.68 3.13 5.42
N GLY A 195 4.78 2.29 4.92
CA GLY A 195 4.67 1.97 3.51
C GLY A 195 4.43 3.21 2.66
N PHE A 196 3.54 4.10 3.09
CA PHE A 196 3.30 5.39 2.46
C PHE A 196 4.55 6.27 2.46
N TYR A 197 5.22 6.41 3.60
CA TYR A 197 6.44 7.20 3.71
C TYR A 197 7.57 6.67 2.81
N VAL A 198 7.78 5.35 2.79
CA VAL A 198 8.78 4.72 1.91
C VAL A 198 8.42 4.93 0.44
N MET A 199 7.12 4.93 0.09
CA MET A 199 6.67 5.14 -1.29
C MET A 199 6.86 6.58 -1.77
N LEU A 200 6.84 7.58 -0.89
CA LEU A 200 7.10 8.97 -1.26
C LEU A 200 8.54 9.20 -1.76
N ARG A 201 9.52 8.45 -1.24
CA ARG A 201 10.93 8.58 -1.64
C ARG A 201 11.17 8.32 -3.13
N PRO A 202 10.76 7.19 -3.73
CA PRO A 202 10.94 6.95 -5.15
C PRO A 202 10.17 7.93 -6.03
N ILE A 203 8.99 8.40 -5.61
CA ILE A 203 8.22 9.42 -6.34
C ILE A 203 9.00 10.73 -6.40
N LYS A 204 9.51 11.22 -5.25
CA LYS A 204 10.36 12.42 -5.19
C LYS A 204 11.65 12.26 -5.98
N SER A 205 12.33 11.11 -5.85
CA SER A 205 13.55 10.82 -6.61
C SER A 205 13.31 10.80 -8.11
N LEU A 206 12.21 10.21 -8.58
CA LEU A 206 11.86 10.18 -10.00
C LEU A 206 11.51 11.57 -10.55
N SER A 207 10.93 12.44 -9.73
CA SER A 207 10.66 13.83 -10.10
C SER A 207 11.91 14.71 -10.05
N SER A 208 12.81 14.51 -9.08
CA SER A 208 14.01 15.32 -8.86
C SER A 208 15.19 14.91 -9.77
N MET A 209 15.49 13.61 -9.93
CA MET A 209 16.62 13.17 -10.75
C MET A 209 16.52 13.61 -12.21
N ARG A 210 15.30 13.73 -12.74
CA ARG A 210 15.09 14.22 -14.12
C ARG A 210 15.13 15.72 -14.25
N ALA A 211 14.88 16.48 -13.19
CA ALA A 211 15.16 17.91 -13.18
C ALA A 211 16.66 18.21 -13.30
N LEU A 212 17.50 17.42 -12.65
CA LEU A 212 18.95 17.50 -12.76
C LEU A 212 19.48 17.08 -14.13
N ASP A 213 18.90 16.06 -14.76
CA ASP A 213 19.29 15.63 -16.13
C ASP A 213 18.92 16.68 -17.18
N ILE A 214 17.81 17.40 -17.02
CA ILE A 214 17.43 18.53 -17.89
C ILE A 214 18.40 19.70 -17.72
N LEU A 215 18.84 19.99 -16.50
CA LEU A 215 19.83 21.02 -16.22
C LEU A 215 21.24 20.65 -16.75
N ARG A 216 21.57 19.36 -16.74
CA ARG A 216 22.83 18.82 -17.24
C ARG A 216 22.87 18.74 -18.76
N GLY A 217 21.75 18.43 -19.41
CA GLY A 217 21.61 18.41 -20.88
C GLY A 217 21.65 19.79 -21.52
N LYS A 218 21.39 20.87 -20.76
CA LYS A 218 21.55 22.26 -21.22
C LYS A 218 23.01 22.77 -21.26
N LYS A 219 23.96 21.98 -20.78
CA LYS A 219 25.39 22.35 -20.76
C LYS A 219 26.21 21.85 -21.98
N ASN A 220 25.55 21.10 -22.90
CA ASN A 220 26.23 20.50 -24.09
C ASN A 220 25.66 21.00 -25.43
N TYR A 221 25.24 22.30 -25.51
CA TYR A 221 25.05 23.03 -26.76
C TYR A 221 25.69 24.41 -26.66
#